data_d32631a2e9f157f0278615049e529c5a
#
_entry.id   d32631a2e9f157f0278615049e529c5a
#
_cell.length_a   1.000
_cell.length_b   1.000
_cell.length_c   1.000
_cell.angle_alpha   90.00
_cell.angle_beta   90.00
_cell.angle_gamma   90.00
#
_symmetry.space_group_name_H-M   'P 1'
#
loop_
_entity.id
_entity.type
_entity.pdbx_description
1 polymer ?
#
loop_
_entity_poly.entity_id
_entity_poly.type
_entity_poly.pdbx_seq_one_letter_code
_entity_poly.pdbx_strand_id
1 'polypeptide(L)'
;MANHFIEEADHEPDVTKWRIRWVETIPYILLHVACVAVFWVGFSWAALALCVGMYIIRMFAITGFYHRYFSHKTFSASRPVQFLMGLLGTSAVQRGPIWWAAHHRDHHSHSDTHLDPHSPCLLYTSDAADDP
;
A
#
# COMPACT_ATOMS: atom_id res chain seq x y z
N MET A 1 -19.81 -20.37 -20.92
CA MET A 1 -18.73 -19.39 -20.54
C MET A 1 -18.94 -18.77 -19.14
N ALA A 2 -20.06 -19.05 -18.47
CA ALA A 2 -20.31 -18.45 -17.12
C ALA A 2 -19.75 -19.26 -15.94
N ASN A 3 -19.40 -20.55 -16.12
CA ASN A 3 -18.99 -21.41 -15.02
C ASN A 3 -17.51 -21.26 -14.59
N HIS A 4 -16.67 -20.60 -15.40
CA HIS A 4 -15.24 -20.49 -15.07
C HIS A 4 -14.95 -19.42 -13.98
N PHE A 5 -15.86 -18.46 -13.80
CA PHE A 5 -15.72 -17.41 -12.79
C PHE A 5 -16.20 -17.81 -11.38
N ILE A 6 -16.96 -18.91 -11.29
CA ILE A 6 -17.51 -19.36 -9.99
C ILE A 6 -16.54 -20.34 -9.32
N GLU A 7 -15.70 -21.03 -10.08
CA GLU A 7 -14.76 -22.04 -9.57
C GLU A 7 -13.50 -21.43 -8.91
N GLU A 8 -13.18 -20.14 -9.22
CA GLU A 8 -12.08 -19.41 -8.59
C GLU A 8 -12.44 -18.81 -7.21
N ALA A 9 -13.72 -18.72 -6.88
CA ALA A 9 -14.21 -18.08 -5.65
C ALA A 9 -14.10 -18.96 -4.40
N ASP A 10 -13.92 -20.28 -4.55
CA ASP A 10 -13.88 -21.23 -3.43
C ASP A 10 -12.45 -21.63 -3.00
N HIS A 11 -11.42 -20.95 -3.51
CA HIS A 11 -10.06 -21.22 -3.08
C HIS A 11 -9.76 -20.44 -1.81
N GLU A 12 -10.10 -21.00 -0.63
CA GLU A 12 -9.61 -20.49 0.64
C GLU A 12 -8.07 -20.38 0.56
N PRO A 13 -7.50 -19.20 0.82
CA PRO A 13 -6.05 -19.06 0.83
C PRO A 13 -5.49 -19.97 1.90
N ASP A 14 -4.71 -20.97 1.50
CA ASP A 14 -4.02 -21.88 2.43
C ASP A 14 -3.05 -21.08 3.30
N VAL A 15 -3.56 -20.56 4.41
CA VAL A 15 -2.83 -19.74 5.39
C VAL A 15 -1.64 -20.49 6.03
N THR A 16 -1.57 -21.82 5.83
CA THR A 16 -0.47 -22.65 6.36
C THR A 16 0.81 -22.52 5.51
N LYS A 17 0.73 -21.92 4.34
CA LYS A 17 1.86 -21.78 3.39
C LYS A 17 2.44 -20.37 3.36
N TRP A 18 2.51 -19.66 4.45
CA TRP A 18 3.23 -18.39 4.52
C TRP A 18 4.71 -18.58 4.17
N ARG A 19 5.09 -18.20 2.96
CA ARG A 19 6.48 -18.24 2.51
C ARG A 19 7.02 -16.83 2.42
N ILE A 20 8.11 -16.58 3.15
CA ILE A 20 8.82 -15.31 3.01
C ILE A 20 9.37 -15.20 1.58
N ARG A 21 9.00 -14.16 0.89
CA ARG A 21 9.49 -13.84 -0.47
C ARG A 21 10.80 -13.09 -0.34
N TRP A 22 11.88 -13.81 -0.14
CA TRP A 22 13.20 -13.24 0.17
C TRP A 22 13.67 -12.19 -0.84
N VAL A 23 13.41 -12.36 -2.12
CA VAL A 23 13.78 -11.38 -3.16
C VAL A 23 13.17 -10.00 -2.92
N GLU A 24 11.97 -9.96 -2.37
CA GLU A 24 11.26 -8.72 -2.03
C GLU A 24 11.57 -8.24 -0.61
N THR A 25 11.83 -9.16 0.30
CA THR A 25 12.09 -8.88 1.71
C THR A 25 13.50 -8.36 1.96
N ILE A 26 14.52 -8.89 1.26
CA ILE A 26 15.91 -8.48 1.44
C ILE A 26 16.14 -6.97 1.20
N PRO A 27 15.67 -6.36 0.09
CA PRO A 27 15.80 -4.92 -0.11
C PRO A 27 15.15 -4.09 1.01
N TYR A 28 14.02 -4.56 1.53
CA TYR A 28 13.33 -3.91 2.65
C TYR A 28 14.19 -3.95 3.93
N ILE A 29 14.75 -5.12 4.27
CA ILE A 29 15.66 -5.26 5.42
C ILE A 29 16.91 -4.39 5.25
N LEU A 30 17.54 -4.41 4.06
CA LEU A 30 18.72 -3.61 3.78
C LEU A 30 18.47 -2.12 3.93
N LEU A 31 17.29 -1.64 3.53
CA LEU A 31 16.88 -0.26 3.73
C LEU A 31 16.82 0.10 5.22
N HIS A 32 16.25 -0.78 6.05
CA HIS A 32 16.17 -0.55 7.49
C HIS A 32 17.54 -0.61 8.17
N VAL A 33 18.38 -1.54 7.77
CA VAL A 33 19.78 -1.63 8.24
C VAL A 33 20.56 -0.37 7.83
N ALA A 34 20.35 0.15 6.62
CA ALA A 34 20.98 1.39 6.18
C ALA A 34 20.57 2.61 7.02
N CYS A 35 19.36 2.62 7.60
CA CYS A 35 18.95 3.69 8.50
C CYS A 35 19.82 3.77 9.78
N VAL A 36 20.45 2.68 10.19
CA VAL A 36 21.38 2.66 11.34
C VAL A 36 22.61 3.52 11.07
N ALA A 37 22.99 3.72 9.80
CA ALA A 37 24.11 4.57 9.42
C ALA A 37 23.95 6.03 9.88
N VAL A 38 22.74 6.48 10.23
CA VAL A 38 22.50 7.83 10.76
C VAL A 38 23.35 8.13 12.00
N PHE A 39 23.70 7.11 12.80
CA PHE A 39 24.53 7.30 14.00
C PHE A 39 26.00 7.65 13.70
N TRP A 40 26.45 7.39 12.46
CA TRP A 40 27.84 7.70 12.02
C TRP A 40 27.93 8.92 11.11
N VAL A 41 26.83 9.26 10.42
CA VAL A 41 26.83 10.40 9.46
C VAL A 41 26.80 11.76 10.17
N GLY A 42 26.34 11.79 11.42
CA GLY A 42 26.17 13.02 12.18
C GLY A 42 24.86 13.75 11.88
N PHE A 43 24.54 14.73 12.71
CA PHE A 43 23.30 15.49 12.65
C PHE A 43 23.38 16.70 11.72
N SER A 44 22.36 16.92 10.91
CA SER A 44 22.21 18.10 10.07
C SER A 44 20.76 18.59 10.07
N TRP A 45 20.55 19.85 10.43
CA TRP A 45 19.22 20.48 10.37
C TRP A 45 18.63 20.49 8.95
N ALA A 46 19.47 20.66 7.94
CA ALA A 46 19.03 20.61 6.54
C ALA A 46 18.56 19.20 6.15
N ALA A 47 19.30 18.17 6.57
CA ALA A 47 18.90 16.78 6.32
C ALA A 47 17.59 16.42 7.05
N LEU A 48 17.42 16.88 8.29
CA LEU A 48 16.16 16.68 9.02
C LEU A 48 15.00 17.39 8.35
N ALA A 49 15.16 18.65 7.96
CA ALA A 49 14.11 19.40 7.26
C ALA A 49 13.73 18.74 5.93
N LEU A 50 14.71 18.25 5.17
CA LEU A 50 14.46 17.50 3.93
C LEU A 50 13.72 16.20 4.20
N CYS A 51 14.11 15.44 5.22
CA CYS A 51 13.46 14.20 5.62
C CYS A 51 11.98 14.43 5.96
N VAL A 52 11.69 15.39 6.83
CA VAL A 52 10.33 15.76 7.23
C VAL A 52 9.52 16.28 6.03
N GLY A 53 10.10 17.14 5.21
CA GLY A 53 9.46 17.67 4.00
C GLY A 53 9.10 16.54 3.01
N MET A 54 10.03 15.65 2.75
CA MET A 54 9.78 14.49 1.86
C MET A 54 8.76 13.52 2.45
N TYR A 55 8.75 13.31 3.75
CA TYR A 55 7.73 12.52 4.42
C TYR A 55 6.33 13.13 4.20
N ILE A 56 6.16 14.42 4.49
CA ILE A 56 4.87 15.12 4.32
C ILE A 56 4.40 15.07 2.86
N ILE A 57 5.28 15.37 1.91
CA ILE A 57 4.95 15.36 0.48
C ILE A 57 4.51 13.96 0.04
N ARG A 58 5.22 12.91 0.43
CA ARG A 58 4.89 11.52 0.05
C ARG A 58 3.60 11.04 0.71
N MET A 59 3.39 11.35 1.99
CA MET A 59 2.14 11.03 2.68
C MET A 59 0.95 11.73 2.01
N PHE A 60 1.11 13.02 1.67
CA PHE A 60 0.07 13.74 0.93
C PHE A 60 -0.16 13.15 -0.47
N ALA A 61 0.90 12.74 -1.17
CA ALA A 61 0.78 12.13 -2.49
C ALA A 61 0.00 10.80 -2.45
N ILE A 62 0.18 9.99 -1.42
CA ILE A 62 -0.61 8.76 -1.25
C ILE A 62 -2.05 9.08 -0.84
N THR A 63 -2.26 9.91 0.17
CA THR A 63 -3.60 10.17 0.70
C THR A 63 -4.44 11.08 -0.20
N GLY A 64 -3.84 12.13 -0.75
CA GLY A 64 -4.53 13.09 -1.61
C GLY A 64 -4.64 12.63 -3.06
N PHE A 65 -3.57 12.07 -3.62
CA PHE A 65 -3.55 11.73 -5.04
C PHE A 65 -3.93 10.29 -5.29
N TYR A 66 -3.21 9.31 -4.72
CA TYR A 66 -3.51 7.90 -4.97
C TYR A 66 -4.88 7.53 -4.42
N HIS A 67 -5.16 7.85 -3.17
CA HIS A 67 -6.42 7.54 -2.52
C HIS A 67 -7.57 8.38 -3.06
N ARG A 68 -7.55 9.70 -2.89
CA ARG A 68 -8.69 10.54 -3.24
C ARG A 68 -8.87 10.74 -4.73
N TYR A 69 -7.79 10.96 -5.48
CA TYR A 69 -7.92 11.24 -6.90
C TYR A 69 -8.02 9.96 -7.74
N PHE A 70 -7.01 9.08 -7.70
CA PHE A 70 -6.97 7.91 -8.59
C PHE A 70 -7.95 6.81 -8.17
N SER A 71 -8.21 6.61 -6.88
CA SER A 71 -9.14 5.57 -6.41
C SER A 71 -10.59 6.07 -6.36
N HIS A 72 -10.84 7.16 -5.66
CA HIS A 72 -12.21 7.65 -5.40
C HIS A 72 -12.70 8.73 -6.37
N LYS A 73 -11.84 9.28 -7.23
CA LYS A 73 -12.18 10.30 -8.24
C LYS A 73 -12.94 11.50 -7.66
N THR A 74 -12.56 11.95 -6.47
CA THR A 74 -13.27 13.00 -5.72
C THR A 74 -13.15 14.39 -6.33
N PHE A 75 -12.20 14.60 -7.23
CA PHE A 75 -12.02 15.85 -7.97
C PHE A 75 -11.47 15.58 -9.37
N SER A 76 -11.48 16.59 -10.25
CA SER A 76 -10.91 16.50 -11.60
C SER A 76 -9.60 17.28 -11.69
N ALA A 77 -8.70 16.83 -12.55
CA ALA A 77 -7.41 17.47 -12.79
C ALA A 77 -7.03 17.39 -14.28
N SER A 78 -6.26 18.36 -14.75
CA SER A 78 -5.71 18.36 -16.12
C SER A 78 -4.67 17.24 -16.29
N ARG A 79 -4.41 16.81 -17.53
CA ARG A 79 -3.46 15.74 -17.82
C ARG A 79 -2.04 15.97 -17.24
N PRO A 80 -1.43 17.17 -17.36
CA PRO A 80 -0.13 17.42 -16.74
C PRO A 80 -0.17 17.27 -15.22
N VAL A 81 -1.24 17.74 -14.55
CA VAL A 81 -1.41 17.60 -13.11
C VAL A 81 -1.59 16.12 -12.72
N GLN A 82 -2.36 15.34 -13.49
CA GLN A 82 -2.47 13.89 -13.28
C GLN A 82 -1.10 13.20 -13.32
N PHE A 83 -0.28 13.57 -14.32
CA PHE A 83 1.07 13.03 -14.45
C PHE A 83 1.95 13.36 -13.24
N LEU A 84 1.95 14.62 -12.80
CA LEU A 84 2.70 15.05 -11.60
C LEU A 84 2.23 14.35 -10.33
N MET A 85 0.93 14.20 -10.14
CA MET A 85 0.35 13.47 -9.01
C MET A 85 0.77 11.99 -9.02
N GLY A 86 0.75 11.35 -10.21
CA GLY A 86 1.23 9.97 -10.37
C GLY A 86 2.72 9.84 -10.07
N LEU A 87 3.53 10.76 -10.56
CA LEU A 87 4.98 10.78 -10.32
C LEU A 87 5.32 10.95 -8.83
N LEU A 88 4.68 11.90 -8.16
CA LEU A 88 4.87 12.12 -6.74
C LEU A 88 4.44 10.91 -5.91
N GLY A 89 3.30 10.31 -6.21
CA GLY A 89 2.86 9.09 -5.53
C GLY A 89 3.81 7.91 -5.75
N THR A 90 4.33 7.73 -6.97
CA THR A 90 5.31 6.68 -7.27
C THR A 90 6.59 6.85 -6.44
N SER A 91 6.98 8.09 -6.10
CA SER A 91 8.14 8.36 -5.24
C SER A 91 8.01 7.79 -3.83
N ALA A 92 6.80 7.45 -3.39
CA ALA A 92 6.55 6.77 -2.11
C ALA A 92 6.80 5.24 -2.15
N VAL A 93 7.23 4.71 -3.31
CA VAL A 93 7.58 3.29 -3.52
C VAL A 93 6.39 2.33 -3.27
N GLN A 94 5.17 2.80 -3.51
CA GLN A 94 3.94 2.01 -3.36
C GLN A 94 3.33 1.59 -4.70
N ARG A 95 4.17 1.27 -5.69
CA ARG A 95 3.78 0.92 -7.07
C ARG A 95 3.14 2.10 -7.83
N GLY A 96 2.60 1.83 -9.02
CA GLY A 96 2.00 2.86 -9.87
C GLY A 96 0.55 3.21 -9.46
N PRO A 97 0.05 4.40 -9.85
CA PRO A 97 -1.26 4.90 -9.43
C PRO A 97 -2.44 4.02 -9.87
N ILE A 98 -2.35 3.39 -11.05
CA ILE A 98 -3.43 2.53 -11.56
C ILE A 98 -3.50 1.24 -10.76
N TRP A 99 -2.36 0.61 -10.50
CA TRP A 99 -2.30 -0.61 -9.69
C TRP A 99 -2.81 -0.34 -8.27
N TRP A 100 -2.31 0.73 -7.65
CA TRP A 100 -2.70 1.11 -6.29
C TRP A 100 -4.21 1.38 -6.19
N ALA A 101 -4.76 2.14 -7.15
CA ALA A 101 -6.18 2.45 -7.19
C ALA A 101 -7.06 1.20 -7.42
N ALA A 102 -6.59 0.23 -8.20
CA ALA A 102 -7.31 -1.03 -8.40
C ALA A 102 -7.36 -1.84 -7.10
N HIS A 103 -6.22 -2.03 -6.43
CA HIS A 103 -6.14 -2.74 -5.15
C HIS A 103 -6.95 -2.07 -4.05
N HIS A 104 -6.93 -0.73 -3.99
CA HIS A 104 -7.69 0.02 -3.00
C HIS A 104 -9.20 -0.11 -3.19
N ARG A 105 -9.68 -0.11 -4.45
CA ARG A 105 -11.11 -0.37 -4.72
C ARG A 105 -11.50 -1.81 -4.44
N ASP A 106 -10.61 -2.75 -4.69
CA ASP A 106 -10.80 -4.15 -4.35
C ASP A 106 -10.94 -4.35 -2.84
N HIS A 107 -10.05 -3.71 -2.06
CA HIS A 107 -10.18 -3.63 -0.61
C HIS A 107 -11.56 -3.10 -0.17
N HIS A 108 -12.02 -1.97 -0.72
CA HIS A 108 -13.36 -1.44 -0.39
C HIS A 108 -14.51 -2.37 -0.75
N SER A 109 -14.34 -3.17 -1.80
CA SER A 109 -15.38 -4.13 -2.23
C SER A 109 -15.43 -5.37 -1.35
N HIS A 110 -14.33 -5.71 -0.69
CA HIS A 110 -14.17 -6.95 0.08
C HIS A 110 -13.75 -6.70 1.53
N SER A 111 -13.88 -5.45 2.03
CA SER A 111 -13.56 -5.11 3.41
C SER A 111 -14.18 -6.10 4.39
N ASP A 112 -13.40 -6.51 5.38
CA ASP A 112 -13.80 -7.45 6.44
C ASP A 112 -14.14 -8.87 5.94
N THR A 113 -13.71 -9.23 4.73
CA THR A 113 -13.86 -10.57 4.21
C THR A 113 -12.49 -11.23 3.97
N HIS A 114 -12.49 -12.56 3.78
CA HIS A 114 -11.27 -13.31 3.43
C HIS A 114 -10.70 -12.97 2.03
N LEU A 115 -11.45 -12.24 1.22
CA LEU A 115 -11.02 -11.76 -0.09
C LEU A 115 -10.34 -10.38 -0.04
N ASP A 116 -10.31 -9.74 1.13
CA ASP A 116 -9.70 -8.41 1.27
C ASP A 116 -8.17 -8.48 1.13
N PRO A 117 -7.58 -7.88 0.08
CA PRO A 117 -6.14 -7.92 -0.15
C PRO A 117 -5.33 -7.14 0.90
N HIS A 118 -5.99 -6.36 1.75
CA HIS A 118 -5.37 -5.51 2.76
C HIS A 118 -5.76 -5.87 4.19
N SER A 119 -6.59 -6.89 4.39
CA SER A 119 -6.94 -7.31 5.75
C SER A 119 -5.68 -7.76 6.51
N PRO A 120 -5.29 -7.06 7.57
CA PRO A 120 -4.07 -7.40 8.31
C PRO A 120 -4.22 -8.68 9.11
N CYS A 121 -5.43 -9.16 9.33
CA CYS A 121 -5.63 -10.34 10.16
C CYS A 121 -7.04 -10.91 10.08
N LEU A 122 -7.23 -11.89 9.22
CA LEU A 122 -8.43 -12.75 9.26
C LEU A 122 -8.53 -13.53 10.59
N LEU A 123 -7.42 -13.74 11.28
CA LEU A 123 -7.37 -14.41 12.60
C LEU A 123 -7.92 -13.53 13.73
N TYR A 124 -7.95 -12.19 13.56
CA TYR A 124 -8.40 -11.28 14.61
C TYR A 124 -9.89 -10.93 14.49
N THR A 125 -10.46 -11.03 13.29
CA THR A 125 -11.87 -10.69 13.03
C THR A 125 -12.83 -11.85 13.27
N SER A 126 -12.37 -13.10 13.20
CA SER A 126 -13.20 -14.25 13.53
C SER A 126 -13.46 -14.38 15.04
N ASP A 127 -12.52 -13.95 15.90
CA ASP A 127 -12.69 -13.98 17.35
C ASP A 127 -13.56 -12.83 17.88
N ALA A 128 -13.64 -11.71 17.17
CA ALA A 128 -14.41 -10.55 17.63
C ALA A 128 -15.91 -10.62 17.26
N ALA A 129 -16.28 -11.49 16.32
CA ALA A 129 -17.68 -11.66 15.88
C ALA A 129 -18.44 -12.74 16.67
N ASP A 130 -17.74 -13.60 17.44
CA ASP A 130 -18.31 -14.70 18.20
C ASP A 130 -18.45 -14.42 19.70
N ASP A 131 -18.18 -13.20 20.16
CA ASP A 131 -18.46 -12.80 21.55
C ASP A 131 -19.94 -12.37 21.68
N PRO A 132 -20.76 -13.11 22.49
CA PRO A 132 -22.20 -12.85 22.64
C PRO A 132 -22.52 -11.59 23.46
#